data_8078a05f6653fd79674f46c63e6c4cb6
#
_entry.id   8078a05f6653fd79674f46c63e6c4cb6
#
_cell.length_a   1.000
_cell.length_b   1.000
_cell.length_c   1.000
_cell.angle_alpha   90.00
_cell.angle_beta   90.00
_cell.angle_gamma   90.00
#
_symmetry.space_group_name_H-M   'P 1'
#
loop_
_entity.id
_entity.type
_entity.pdbx_description
1 polymer ?
#
loop_
_entity_poly.entity_id
_entity_poly.type
_entity_poly.pdbx_seq_one_letter_code
_entity_poly.pdbx_strand_id
1 'polypeptide(L)'
;MNYQYAKVTFQEIPDEITLCIAISGCKVHCKDCNQKNLWKDEGKDLNIQELDNLINANKGITCVCFMGEGEELPMLWYYIKMTKKDSNLKTALYIGRDLNMTIKLYGDFFSCLDYLKVGSYISNLGGLDSKTTNQRLYSLEEVRTEEEFIDYETVFTDITYKLQK
;
A
#
# COMPACT_ATOMS: atom_id res chain seq x y z
N MET A 1 -16.65 -1.69 -0.68
CA MET A 1 -15.40 -2.39 -0.23
C MET A 1 -15.36 -2.37 1.29
N ASN A 2 -14.87 -3.42 1.92
CA ASN A 2 -14.83 -3.47 3.39
C ASN A 2 -13.40 -3.32 3.94
N TYR A 3 -13.29 -2.81 5.18
CA TYR A 3 -12.06 -2.77 5.94
C TYR A 3 -12.26 -3.25 7.37
N GLN A 4 -11.25 -3.88 7.95
CA GLN A 4 -11.33 -4.45 9.32
C GLN A 4 -11.00 -3.41 10.40
N TYR A 5 -9.97 -2.61 10.16
CA TYR A 5 -9.56 -1.55 11.07
C TYR A 5 -8.80 -0.46 10.32
N ALA A 6 -8.78 0.71 10.95
CA ALA A 6 -7.88 1.80 10.60
C ALA A 6 -7.14 2.26 11.84
N LYS A 7 -5.82 2.47 11.76
CA LYS A 7 -4.98 2.93 12.88
C LYS A 7 -3.81 3.76 12.39
N VAL A 8 -3.39 4.72 13.21
CA VAL A 8 -2.16 5.48 12.97
C VAL A 8 -0.95 4.69 13.51
N THR A 9 0.13 4.67 12.76
CA THR A 9 1.39 4.00 13.10
C THR A 9 2.58 4.80 12.59
N PHE A 10 3.75 4.60 13.21
CA PHE A 10 5.03 5.22 12.86
C PHE A 10 6.05 4.20 12.31
N GLN A 11 5.63 2.96 12.09
CA GLN A 11 6.53 1.83 11.82
C GLN A 11 6.34 1.20 10.44
N GLU A 12 5.27 1.54 9.73
CA GLU A 12 4.97 0.90 8.44
C GLU A 12 5.71 1.56 7.29
N ILE A 13 5.69 2.89 7.23
CA ILE A 13 6.41 3.66 6.20
C ILE A 13 7.49 4.50 6.90
N PRO A 14 8.77 4.38 6.52
CA PRO A 14 9.84 5.19 7.08
C PRO A 14 9.57 6.68 6.94
N ASP A 15 9.85 7.44 7.98
CA ASP A 15 9.75 8.90 8.02
C ASP A 15 8.32 9.46 7.90
N GLU A 16 7.26 8.60 7.97
CA GLU A 16 5.86 8.99 7.83
C GLU A 16 5.02 8.69 9.07
N ILE A 17 4.06 9.56 9.35
CA ILE A 17 2.94 9.30 10.26
C ILE A 17 1.81 8.69 9.43
N THR A 18 1.66 7.37 9.50
CA THR A 18 0.86 6.63 8.54
C THR A 18 -0.49 6.20 9.11
N LEU A 19 -1.58 6.57 8.44
CA LEU A 19 -2.89 5.96 8.65
C LEU A 19 -2.96 4.66 7.85
N CYS A 20 -2.90 3.51 8.53
CA CYS A 20 -3.06 2.20 7.92
C CYS A 20 -4.53 1.78 7.92
N ILE A 21 -5.05 1.45 6.75
CA ILE A 21 -6.41 0.93 6.53
C ILE A 21 -6.30 -0.52 6.07
N ALA A 22 -6.73 -1.46 6.89
CA ALA A 22 -6.65 -2.90 6.61
C ALA A 22 -7.85 -3.35 5.76
N ILE A 23 -7.62 -3.55 4.47
CA ILE A 23 -8.63 -3.88 3.47
C ILE A 23 -9.00 -5.36 3.54
N SER A 24 -10.30 -5.64 3.63
CA SER A 24 -10.88 -7.00 3.64
C SER A 24 -10.96 -7.60 2.25
N GLY A 25 -11.12 -8.93 2.16
CA GLY A 25 -11.25 -9.65 0.89
C GLY A 25 -9.92 -9.90 0.19
N CYS A 26 -8.79 -9.97 0.93
CA CYS A 26 -7.48 -10.19 0.34
C CYS A 26 -7.39 -11.54 -0.38
N LYS A 27 -7.16 -11.54 -1.69
CA LYS A 27 -7.11 -12.73 -2.55
C LYS A 27 -5.75 -13.44 -2.57
N VAL A 28 -4.70 -12.84 -2.01
CA VAL A 28 -3.34 -13.43 -2.05
C VAL A 28 -3.25 -14.66 -1.15
N HIS A 29 -3.95 -14.68 -0.02
CA HIS A 29 -4.02 -15.82 0.92
C HIS A 29 -2.62 -16.39 1.27
N CYS A 30 -1.66 -15.52 1.62
CA CYS A 30 -0.32 -15.97 2.00
C CYS A 30 -0.39 -17.05 3.07
N LYS A 31 0.30 -18.18 2.88
CA LYS A 31 0.24 -19.35 3.75
C LYS A 31 0.42 -19.01 5.24
N ASP A 32 1.39 -18.15 5.52
CA ASP A 32 1.76 -17.76 6.89
C ASP A 32 1.19 -16.40 7.31
N CYS A 33 0.18 -15.88 6.60
CA CYS A 33 -0.38 -14.57 6.85
C CYS A 33 -0.74 -14.38 8.34
N ASN A 34 -0.23 -13.30 8.93
CA ASN A 34 -0.54 -12.93 10.33
C ASN A 34 -1.87 -12.17 10.46
N GLN A 35 -2.50 -11.82 9.31
CA GLN A 35 -3.79 -11.13 9.25
C GLN A 35 -4.82 -11.92 8.41
N LYS A 36 -5.02 -13.20 8.76
CA LYS A 36 -5.96 -14.08 8.04
C LYS A 36 -7.42 -13.62 8.11
N ASN A 37 -7.75 -12.77 9.07
CA ASN A 37 -9.05 -12.10 9.16
C ASN A 37 -9.35 -11.25 7.92
N LEU A 38 -8.33 -10.73 7.22
CA LEU A 38 -8.51 -9.97 5.98
C LEU A 38 -8.87 -10.82 4.76
N TRP A 39 -8.85 -12.15 4.86
CA TRP A 39 -9.22 -13.02 3.74
C TRP A 39 -10.72 -12.98 3.42
N LYS A 40 -11.55 -12.75 4.43
CA LYS A 40 -12.99 -12.59 4.26
C LYS A 40 -13.32 -11.15 3.94
N ASP A 41 -14.26 -10.92 3.05
CA ASP A 41 -14.78 -9.57 2.76
C ASP A 41 -15.84 -9.17 3.80
N GLU A 42 -15.39 -8.98 5.03
CA GLU A 42 -16.19 -8.59 6.20
C GLU A 42 -15.59 -7.36 6.85
N GLY A 43 -16.41 -6.57 7.55
CA GLY A 43 -15.94 -5.42 8.32
C GLY A 43 -16.85 -4.20 8.13
N LYS A 44 -16.26 -3.01 8.22
CA LYS A 44 -16.96 -1.75 7.99
C LYS A 44 -16.90 -1.42 6.50
N ASP A 45 -17.97 -0.82 5.98
CA ASP A 45 -18.00 -0.32 4.61
C ASP A 45 -17.01 0.85 4.45
N LEU A 46 -16.06 0.69 3.54
CA LEU A 46 -15.17 1.76 3.10
C LEU A 46 -15.74 2.35 1.80
N ASN A 47 -16.36 3.49 1.92
CA ASN A 47 -16.73 4.35 0.80
C ASN A 47 -15.95 5.68 0.90
N ILE A 48 -16.12 6.56 -0.08
CA ILE A 48 -15.35 7.81 -0.13
C ILE A 48 -15.60 8.71 1.10
N GLN A 49 -16.83 8.77 1.59
CA GLN A 49 -17.17 9.55 2.77
C GLN A 49 -16.50 8.99 4.03
N GLU A 50 -16.47 7.66 4.17
CA GLU A 50 -15.78 7.02 5.30
C GLU A 50 -14.26 7.21 5.22
N LEU A 51 -13.68 7.15 4.03
CA LEU A 51 -12.25 7.46 3.83
C LEU A 51 -11.93 8.89 4.26
N ASP A 52 -12.75 9.87 3.85
CA ASP A 52 -12.60 11.26 4.26
C ASP A 52 -12.76 11.43 5.78
N ASN A 53 -13.72 10.74 6.39
CA ASN A 53 -13.92 10.74 7.83
C ASN A 53 -12.68 10.20 8.57
N LEU A 54 -12.10 9.09 8.10
CA LEU A 54 -10.90 8.48 8.67
C LEU A 54 -9.70 9.44 8.58
N ILE A 55 -9.50 10.08 7.44
CA ILE A 55 -8.42 11.06 7.23
C ILE A 55 -8.61 12.26 8.15
N ASN A 56 -9.82 12.83 8.18
CA ASN A 56 -10.13 14.02 8.98
C ASN A 56 -10.07 13.77 10.49
N ALA A 57 -10.41 12.56 10.94
CA ALA A 57 -10.31 12.18 12.36
C ALA A 57 -8.87 11.99 12.83
N ASN A 58 -7.91 11.81 11.92
CA ASN A 58 -6.50 11.54 12.21
C ASN A 58 -5.59 12.67 11.71
N LYS A 59 -5.81 13.88 12.21
CA LYS A 59 -5.01 15.06 11.82
C LYS A 59 -3.52 14.87 12.16
N GLY A 60 -2.66 15.34 11.28
CA GLY A 60 -1.21 15.23 11.43
C GLY A 60 -0.59 13.98 10.80
N ILE A 61 -1.39 13.12 10.18
CA ILE A 61 -0.85 12.05 9.32
C ILE A 61 -0.19 12.66 8.08
N THR A 62 0.81 11.96 7.56
CA THR A 62 1.54 12.36 6.35
C THR A 62 1.36 11.34 5.21
N CYS A 63 0.88 10.13 5.54
CA CYS A 63 0.67 9.06 4.60
C CYS A 63 -0.60 8.26 4.92
N VAL A 64 -1.29 7.78 3.88
CA VAL A 64 -2.34 6.76 3.97
C VAL A 64 -1.85 5.48 3.32
N CYS A 65 -1.83 4.39 4.08
CA CYS A 65 -1.43 3.07 3.62
C CYS A 65 -2.62 2.12 3.57
N PHE A 66 -2.91 1.61 2.38
CA PHE A 66 -3.90 0.55 2.18
C PHE A 66 -3.22 -0.80 2.30
N MET A 67 -3.65 -1.63 3.24
CA MET A 67 -3.03 -2.93 3.55
C MET A 67 -3.92 -4.07 3.07
N GLY A 68 -3.51 -4.76 2.01
CA GLY A 68 -4.25 -5.82 1.34
C GLY A 68 -4.86 -5.39 0.01
N GLU A 69 -5.14 -6.37 -0.87
CA GLU A 69 -5.67 -6.11 -2.22
C GLU A 69 -7.18 -5.84 -2.24
N GLY A 70 -7.92 -6.40 -1.28
CA GLY A 70 -9.38 -6.42 -1.35
C GLY A 70 -9.92 -7.32 -2.47
N GLU A 71 -11.23 -7.35 -2.64
CA GLU A 71 -11.90 -8.03 -3.75
C GLU A 71 -12.07 -7.15 -4.99
N GLU A 72 -12.25 -5.86 -4.78
CA GLU A 72 -12.61 -4.87 -5.81
C GLU A 72 -11.41 -3.97 -6.13
N LEU A 73 -10.45 -4.47 -6.87
CA LEU A 73 -9.24 -3.73 -7.26
C LEU A 73 -9.51 -2.35 -7.89
N PRO A 74 -10.45 -2.19 -8.83
CA PRO A 74 -10.73 -0.87 -9.40
C PRO A 74 -11.18 0.14 -8.35
N MET A 75 -11.92 -0.31 -7.33
CA MET A 75 -12.37 0.54 -6.24
C MET A 75 -11.21 0.94 -5.32
N LEU A 76 -10.31 0.01 -5.01
CA LEU A 76 -9.11 0.29 -4.22
C LEU A 76 -8.24 1.37 -4.91
N TRP A 77 -8.00 1.23 -6.21
CA TRP A 77 -7.27 2.23 -6.99
C TRP A 77 -7.97 3.58 -7.05
N TYR A 78 -9.30 3.58 -7.14
CA TYR A 78 -10.06 4.82 -7.06
C TYR A 78 -9.82 5.55 -5.73
N TYR A 79 -9.84 4.84 -4.59
CA TYR A 79 -9.57 5.45 -3.27
C TYR A 79 -8.12 5.96 -3.14
N ILE A 80 -7.14 5.20 -3.61
CA ILE A 80 -5.73 5.63 -3.64
C ILE A 80 -5.61 6.93 -4.45
N LYS A 81 -6.17 6.94 -5.66
CA LYS A 81 -6.14 8.11 -6.55
C LYS A 81 -6.83 9.34 -5.92
N MET A 82 -7.99 9.16 -5.29
CA MET A 82 -8.70 10.26 -4.62
C MET A 82 -7.90 10.80 -3.44
N THR A 83 -7.31 9.92 -2.61
CA THR A 83 -6.42 10.32 -1.53
C THR A 83 -5.25 11.17 -2.05
N LYS A 84 -4.59 10.74 -3.12
CA LYS A 84 -3.46 11.46 -3.72
C LYS A 84 -3.86 12.81 -4.29
N LYS A 85 -5.03 12.90 -4.94
CA LYS A 85 -5.52 14.11 -5.61
C LYS A 85 -6.02 15.17 -4.63
N ASP A 86 -6.80 14.75 -3.63
CA ASP A 86 -7.58 15.65 -2.78
C ASP A 86 -6.85 16.03 -1.47
N SER A 87 -5.65 15.50 -1.27
CA SER A 87 -4.82 15.80 -0.11
C SER A 87 -3.35 15.93 -0.48
N ASN A 88 -2.57 16.59 0.39
CA ASN A 88 -1.10 16.58 0.30
C ASN A 88 -0.49 15.34 0.95
N LEU A 89 -1.29 14.29 1.18
CA LEU A 89 -0.85 13.07 1.81
C LEU A 89 -0.14 12.18 0.80
N LYS A 90 0.89 11.49 1.25
CA LYS A 90 1.48 10.39 0.52
C LYS A 90 0.57 9.16 0.56
N THR A 91 0.71 8.31 -0.42
CA THR A 91 -0.09 7.10 -0.56
C THR A 91 0.79 5.86 -0.60
N ALA A 92 0.37 4.82 0.08
CA ALA A 92 1.06 3.55 0.13
C ALA A 92 0.11 2.37 -0.09
N LEU A 93 0.62 1.31 -0.72
CA LEU A 93 -0.08 0.04 -0.87
C LEU A 93 0.79 -1.11 -0.39
N TYR A 94 0.24 -1.95 0.49
CA TYR A 94 0.84 -3.20 0.93
C TYR A 94 0.14 -4.38 0.25
N ILE A 95 0.89 -5.14 -0.56
CA ILE A 95 0.38 -6.27 -1.32
C ILE A 95 1.26 -7.51 -1.11
N GLY A 96 0.66 -8.68 -1.13
CA GLY A 96 1.39 -9.94 -0.91
C GLY A 96 1.99 -10.56 -2.19
N ARG A 97 1.77 -9.98 -3.37
CA ARG A 97 2.35 -10.44 -4.64
C ARG A 97 3.81 -10.02 -4.75
N ASP A 98 4.58 -10.69 -5.61
CA ASP A 98 5.92 -10.22 -6.00
C ASP A 98 5.84 -8.98 -6.90
N LEU A 99 6.99 -8.30 -7.06
CA LEU A 99 7.05 -7.05 -7.82
C LEU A 99 6.67 -7.24 -9.29
N ASN A 100 7.16 -8.29 -9.95
CA ASN A 100 6.90 -8.51 -11.38
C ASN A 100 5.41 -8.76 -11.65
N MET A 101 4.76 -9.55 -10.79
CA MET A 101 3.32 -9.77 -10.87
C MET A 101 2.55 -8.48 -10.60
N THR A 102 3.00 -7.68 -9.62
CA THR A 102 2.37 -6.41 -9.26
C THR A 102 2.48 -5.41 -10.42
N ILE A 103 3.65 -5.27 -11.04
CA ILE A 103 3.85 -4.42 -12.24
C ILE A 103 2.93 -4.86 -13.38
N LYS A 104 2.87 -6.17 -13.66
CA LYS A 104 2.02 -6.70 -14.73
C LYS A 104 0.52 -6.42 -14.53
N LEU A 105 0.06 -6.45 -13.28
CA LEU A 105 -1.36 -6.27 -12.97
C LEU A 105 -1.77 -4.81 -12.79
N TYR A 106 -0.85 -3.94 -12.37
CA TYR A 106 -1.18 -2.61 -11.84
C TYR A 106 -0.30 -1.49 -12.39
N GLY A 107 0.52 -1.74 -13.42
CA GLY A 107 1.51 -0.77 -13.93
C GLY A 107 0.96 0.63 -14.19
N ASP A 108 -0.24 0.73 -14.76
CA ASP A 108 -0.87 2.01 -15.09
C ASP A 108 -1.30 2.85 -13.87
N PHE A 109 -1.24 2.27 -12.66
CA PHE A 109 -1.71 2.92 -11.45
C PHE A 109 -0.59 3.40 -10.51
N PHE A 110 0.66 3.10 -10.82
CA PHE A 110 1.79 3.44 -9.94
C PHE A 110 1.99 4.94 -9.76
N SER A 111 1.59 5.76 -10.72
CA SER A 111 1.59 7.23 -10.61
C SER A 111 0.78 7.77 -9.42
N CYS A 112 -0.13 6.95 -8.88
CA CYS A 112 -0.91 7.31 -7.71
C CYS A 112 -0.27 6.87 -6.37
N LEU A 113 0.91 6.19 -6.40
CA LEU A 113 1.58 5.68 -5.21
C LEU A 113 2.92 6.38 -4.96
N ASP A 114 3.20 6.64 -3.69
CA ASP A 114 4.53 7.05 -3.22
C ASP A 114 5.31 5.87 -2.65
N TYR A 115 4.60 4.86 -2.13
CA TYR A 115 5.22 3.67 -1.55
C TYR A 115 4.47 2.40 -1.94
N LEU A 116 5.22 1.35 -2.23
CA LEU A 116 4.70 0.02 -2.54
C LEU A 116 5.44 -1.05 -1.76
N LYS A 117 4.72 -1.81 -0.95
CA LYS A 117 5.26 -3.03 -0.31
C LYS A 117 4.77 -4.24 -1.08
N VAL A 118 5.72 -5.11 -1.47
CA VAL A 118 5.46 -6.38 -2.18
C VAL A 118 6.03 -7.58 -1.42
N GLY A 119 5.62 -8.76 -1.83
CA GLY A 119 6.07 -10.05 -1.28
C GLY A 119 5.13 -10.58 -0.19
N SER A 120 4.81 -11.86 -0.31
CA SER A 120 4.01 -12.58 0.69
C SER A 120 4.78 -12.73 2.00
N TYR A 121 4.04 -12.73 3.12
CA TYR A 121 4.65 -13.03 4.41
C TYR A 121 5.03 -14.50 4.50
N ILE A 122 6.28 -14.76 4.91
CA ILE A 122 6.84 -16.10 5.17
C ILE A 122 7.41 -16.08 6.58
N SER A 123 6.83 -16.87 7.48
CA SER A 123 7.09 -16.76 8.92
C SER A 123 8.55 -16.96 9.32
N ASN A 124 9.26 -17.88 8.66
CA ASN A 124 10.68 -18.14 8.95
C ASN A 124 11.65 -17.12 8.36
N LEU A 125 11.19 -16.23 7.49
CA LEU A 125 11.98 -15.11 6.95
C LEU A 125 11.68 -13.79 7.67
N GLY A 126 10.55 -13.73 8.38
CA GLY A 126 10.11 -12.55 9.12
C GLY A 126 9.41 -11.50 8.25
N GLY A 127 9.06 -10.37 8.86
CA GLY A 127 8.45 -9.20 8.21
C GLY A 127 9.50 -8.24 7.64
N LEU A 128 9.07 -7.02 7.31
CA LEU A 128 9.95 -5.97 6.74
C LEU A 128 11.10 -5.57 7.67
N ASP A 129 10.95 -5.77 8.98
CA ASP A 129 11.96 -5.49 10.00
C ASP A 129 13.06 -6.55 10.09
N SER A 130 12.89 -7.70 9.43
CA SER A 130 13.86 -8.81 9.40
C SER A 130 14.83 -8.65 8.25
N LYS A 131 16.14 -8.87 8.52
CA LYS A 131 17.20 -8.87 7.49
C LYS A 131 17.08 -10.04 6.50
N THR A 132 16.36 -11.10 6.85
CA THR A 132 16.14 -12.29 6.02
C THR A 132 14.85 -12.23 5.22
N THR A 133 14.07 -11.16 5.33
CA THR A 133 12.76 -11.06 4.70
C THR A 133 12.82 -11.13 3.17
N ASN A 134 11.82 -11.81 2.59
CA ASN A 134 11.55 -11.76 1.14
C ASN A 134 10.68 -10.55 0.74
N GLN A 135 10.16 -9.83 1.71
CA GLN A 135 9.34 -8.64 1.45
C GLN A 135 10.22 -7.44 1.09
N ARG A 136 9.71 -6.56 0.24
CA ARG A 136 10.41 -5.32 -0.14
C ARG A 136 9.45 -4.15 -0.04
N LEU A 137 9.97 -3.04 0.45
CA LEU A 137 9.31 -1.74 0.44
C LEU A 137 10.05 -0.82 -0.54
N TYR A 138 9.33 -0.29 -1.51
CA TYR A 138 9.85 0.65 -2.50
C TYR A 138 9.25 2.04 -2.28
N SER A 139 10.07 3.08 -2.43
CA SER A 139 9.58 4.41 -2.77
C SER A 139 9.45 4.51 -4.30
N LEU A 140 8.40 5.20 -4.76
CA LEU A 140 8.09 5.38 -6.16
C LEU A 140 8.20 6.85 -6.53
N GLU A 141 8.87 7.12 -7.66
CA GLU A 141 8.98 8.45 -8.23
C GLU A 141 8.68 8.38 -9.73
N GLU A 142 7.90 9.35 -10.23
CA GLU A 142 7.73 9.53 -11.67
C GLU A 142 8.89 10.37 -12.21
N VAL A 143 9.64 9.81 -13.14
CA VAL A 143 10.74 10.49 -13.82
C VAL A 143 10.35 10.74 -15.27
N ARG A 144 10.51 11.98 -15.73
CA ARG A 144 10.29 12.35 -17.12
C ARG A 144 11.40 11.76 -17.99
N THR A 145 11.04 10.99 -19.02
CA THR A 145 11.97 10.51 -20.01
C THR A 145 12.12 11.56 -21.13
N GLU A 146 13.35 11.80 -21.60
CA GLU A 146 13.67 12.78 -22.65
C GLU A 146 13.62 12.15 -24.07
N GLU A 147 12.66 11.28 -24.34
CA GLU A 147 12.43 10.78 -25.68
C GLU A 147 11.43 11.67 -26.45
N GLU A 148 11.34 11.55 -27.78
CA GLU A 148 10.57 12.42 -28.69
C GLU A 148 9.09 12.65 -28.28
N PHE A 149 8.57 11.83 -27.37
CA PHE A 149 7.28 12.02 -26.70
C PHE A 149 7.52 12.16 -25.21
N ILE A 150 6.83 13.11 -24.55
CA ILE A 150 6.85 13.23 -23.09
C ILE A 150 6.22 11.98 -22.52
N ASP A 151 7.05 11.08 -22.04
CA ASP A 151 6.63 9.88 -21.29
C ASP A 151 7.13 9.97 -19.86
N TYR A 152 6.46 9.28 -18.94
CA TYR A 152 6.83 9.22 -17.54
C TYR A 152 7.09 7.77 -17.17
N GLU A 153 8.24 7.51 -16.60
CA GLU A 153 8.59 6.19 -16.07
C GLU A 153 8.51 6.21 -14.54
N THR A 154 7.92 5.17 -13.96
CA THR A 154 7.92 5.00 -12.51
C THR A 154 9.21 4.30 -12.08
N VAL A 155 10.03 5.00 -11.31
CA VAL A 155 11.26 4.46 -10.73
C VAL A 155 10.96 3.88 -9.34
N PHE A 156 11.39 2.63 -9.12
CA PHE A 156 11.25 1.91 -7.85
C PHE A 156 12.60 1.90 -7.12
N THR A 157 12.68 2.56 -5.98
CA THR A 157 13.87 2.55 -5.11
C THR A 157 13.60 1.67 -3.89
N ASP A 158 14.37 0.58 -3.71
CA ASP A 158 14.25 -0.28 -2.53
C ASP A 158 14.72 0.44 -1.28
N ILE A 159 13.81 0.69 -0.35
CA ILE A 159 14.04 1.34 0.93
C ILE A 159 13.80 0.40 2.12
N THR A 160 13.70 -0.90 1.90
CA THR A 160 13.44 -1.92 2.93
C THR A 160 14.42 -1.83 4.08
N TYR A 161 15.70 -1.51 3.80
CA TYR A 161 16.76 -1.39 4.80
C TYR A 161 16.47 -0.36 5.91
N LYS A 162 15.61 0.64 5.65
CA LYS A 162 15.23 1.65 6.65
C LYS A 162 14.37 1.07 7.78
N LEU A 163 13.72 -0.08 7.57
CA LEU A 163 12.88 -0.76 8.55
C LEU A 163 13.62 -1.89 9.28
N GLN A 164 14.74 -2.37 8.74
CA GLN A 164 15.51 -3.48 9.29
C GLN A 164 16.32 -3.06 10.51
N LYS A 165 16.29 -3.91 11.55
CA LYS A 165 17.01 -3.69 12.82
C LYS A 165 18.25 -4.57 12.91
#